data_92b30e9bbc0573ee0b1e66914ef3b790
#
_entry.id   92b30e9bbc0573ee0b1e66914ef3b790
#
_cell.length_a   1.000
_cell.length_b   1.000
_cell.length_c   1.000
_cell.angle_alpha   90.00
_cell.angle_beta   90.00
_cell.angle_gamma   90.00
#
_symmetry.space_group_name_H-M   'P 1'
#
loop_
_entity.id
_entity.type
_entity.pdbx_description
1 polymer ?
#
loop_
_entity_poly.entity_id
_entity_poly.type
_entity_poly.pdbx_seq_one_letter_code
_entity_poly.pdbx_strand_id
1 'polypeptide(L)'
;MKVKRVIIYSRVSTTDQRHDSQIKEIQEYIARRWGESVIPTVVTDIASGAKTSREGLDRMMAMVRRGKVDVVACFKLDRLGRSVPHLAQIISELDQHNVSIVASSQGIDTNHDSPAGRLQMHVLMAVAEFERSLIVERVRAGQAAARAKGVKFGRPATIWQHRERVVGLLRQGFSCRRVATETGLPLGSVFNVSRTVRAEPC
;
A
#
# COMPACT_ATOMS: atom_id res chain seq x y z
N MET A 1 13.78 14.59 -30.94
CA MET A 1 13.11 13.64 -30.02
C MET A 1 13.50 13.98 -28.60
N LYS A 2 12.55 14.06 -27.69
CA LYS A 2 12.85 14.30 -26.25
C LYS A 2 13.53 13.06 -25.70
N VAL A 3 14.70 13.21 -25.09
CA VAL A 3 15.43 12.09 -24.45
C VAL A 3 14.54 11.52 -23.36
N LYS A 4 14.26 10.21 -23.41
CA LYS A 4 13.45 9.54 -22.40
C LYS A 4 14.31 9.29 -21.15
N ARG A 5 13.76 9.64 -19.97
CA ARG A 5 14.38 9.36 -18.66
C ARG A 5 13.89 8.01 -18.17
N VAL A 6 14.74 7.00 -18.31
CA VAL A 6 14.39 5.60 -18.03
C VAL A 6 15.00 5.16 -16.72
N ILE A 7 14.20 4.52 -15.87
CA ILE A 7 14.68 3.79 -14.70
C ILE A 7 14.48 2.29 -14.94
N ILE A 8 15.54 1.51 -14.76
CA ILE A 8 15.44 0.06 -14.62
C ILE A 8 15.29 -0.25 -13.14
N TYR A 9 14.17 -0.88 -12.79
CA TYR A 9 13.97 -1.40 -11.45
C TYR A 9 14.18 -2.92 -11.44
N SER A 10 15.05 -3.37 -10.56
CA SER A 10 15.34 -4.80 -10.38
C SER A 10 15.23 -5.19 -8.92
N ARG A 11 14.56 -6.31 -8.65
CA ARG A 11 14.48 -6.91 -7.33
C ARG A 11 15.10 -8.31 -7.37
N VAL A 12 16.15 -8.51 -6.62
CA VAL A 12 16.92 -9.76 -6.58
C VAL A 12 16.80 -10.43 -5.22
N SER A 13 16.86 -11.75 -5.19
CA SER A 13 17.17 -12.50 -3.98
C SER A 13 18.70 -12.54 -3.79
N THR A 14 19.16 -12.73 -2.56
CA THR A 14 20.59 -12.84 -2.22
C THR A 14 21.33 -13.96 -2.97
N THR A 15 20.59 -14.86 -3.62
CA THR A 15 21.12 -16.02 -4.37
C THR A 15 20.95 -15.92 -5.88
N ASP A 16 20.47 -14.77 -6.41
CA ASP A 16 20.11 -14.66 -7.83
C ASP A 16 21.34 -14.34 -8.70
N GLN A 17 21.97 -15.38 -9.23
CA GLN A 17 23.10 -15.28 -10.17
C GLN A 17 22.71 -14.73 -11.56
N ARG A 18 21.42 -14.54 -11.84
CA ARG A 18 20.91 -14.07 -13.14
C ARG A 18 20.61 -12.57 -13.19
N HIS A 19 20.94 -11.85 -12.12
CA HIS A 19 20.63 -10.42 -12.01
C HIS A 19 21.21 -9.60 -13.16
N ASP A 20 22.52 -9.76 -13.43
CA ASP A 20 23.19 -8.97 -14.44
C ASP A 20 22.67 -9.27 -15.85
N SER A 21 22.30 -10.54 -16.13
CA SER A 21 21.72 -10.91 -17.42
C SER A 21 20.34 -10.29 -17.63
N GLN A 22 19.50 -10.18 -16.57
CA GLN A 22 18.20 -9.54 -16.67
C GLN A 22 18.33 -8.02 -16.91
N ILE A 23 19.26 -7.36 -16.22
CA ILE A 23 19.52 -5.93 -16.45
C ILE A 23 20.01 -5.71 -17.88
N LYS A 24 20.93 -6.53 -18.35
CA LYS A 24 21.47 -6.44 -19.71
C LYS A 24 20.37 -6.60 -20.77
N GLU A 25 19.46 -7.57 -20.61
CA GLU A 25 18.32 -7.75 -21.51
C GLU A 25 17.41 -6.51 -21.55
N ILE A 26 17.13 -5.90 -20.38
CA ILE A 26 16.33 -4.67 -20.32
C ILE A 26 17.08 -3.50 -21.00
N GLN A 27 18.40 -3.38 -20.80
CA GLN A 27 19.22 -2.35 -21.45
C GLN A 27 19.22 -2.49 -22.96
N GLU A 28 19.38 -3.72 -23.47
CA GLU A 28 19.29 -4.01 -24.90
C GLU A 28 17.90 -3.69 -25.47
N TYR A 29 16.83 -3.97 -24.72
CA TYR A 29 15.48 -3.56 -25.11
C TYR A 29 15.36 -2.03 -25.20
N ILE A 30 15.86 -1.30 -24.21
CA ILE A 30 15.84 0.17 -24.15
C ILE A 30 16.63 0.76 -25.35
N ALA A 31 17.83 0.25 -25.61
CA ALA A 31 18.65 0.70 -26.71
C ALA A 31 17.97 0.49 -28.07
N ARG A 32 17.37 -0.66 -28.30
CA ARG A 32 16.58 -0.94 -29.52
C ARG A 32 15.36 -0.03 -29.67
N ARG A 33 14.71 0.30 -28.55
CA ARG A 33 13.44 1.01 -28.56
C ARG A 33 13.60 2.53 -28.67
N TRP A 34 14.59 3.10 -28.00
CA TRP A 34 14.79 4.57 -27.90
C TRP A 34 16.17 5.05 -28.35
N GLY A 35 17.07 4.14 -28.73
CA GLY A 35 18.42 4.42 -29.16
C GLY A 35 19.47 4.29 -28.05
N GLU A 36 20.71 4.07 -28.44
CA GLU A 36 21.85 3.86 -27.52
C GLU A 36 22.20 5.10 -26.68
N SER A 37 21.74 6.27 -27.06
CA SER A 37 21.94 7.51 -26.31
C SER A 37 21.12 7.58 -25.02
N VAL A 38 20.14 6.69 -24.84
CA VAL A 38 19.32 6.62 -23.63
C VAL A 38 20.04 5.75 -22.59
N ILE A 39 20.63 6.41 -21.60
CA ILE A 39 21.31 5.74 -20.48
C ILE A 39 20.33 5.59 -19.32
N PRO A 40 19.86 4.37 -19.00
CA PRO A 40 18.93 4.17 -17.91
C PRO A 40 19.62 4.24 -16.54
N THR A 41 18.90 4.77 -15.55
CA THR A 41 19.31 4.68 -14.14
C THR A 41 18.88 3.33 -13.58
N VAL A 42 19.81 2.55 -13.05
CA VAL A 42 19.49 1.25 -12.43
C VAL A 42 19.21 1.44 -10.94
N VAL A 43 18.08 0.93 -10.48
CA VAL A 43 17.66 0.92 -9.08
C VAL A 43 17.40 -0.52 -8.67
N THR A 44 18.12 -1.00 -7.66
CA THR A 44 18.05 -2.39 -7.21
C THR A 44 17.61 -2.46 -5.75
N ASP A 45 16.72 -3.41 -5.46
CA ASP A 45 16.39 -3.86 -4.11
C ASP A 45 16.79 -5.31 -3.91
N ILE A 46 17.36 -5.62 -2.75
CA ILE A 46 17.73 -6.98 -2.35
C ILE A 46 16.65 -7.54 -1.43
N ALA A 47 15.98 -8.58 -1.88
CA ALA A 47 15.01 -9.31 -1.07
C ALA A 47 15.73 -10.29 -0.14
N SER A 48 16.04 -9.89 1.08
CA SER A 48 16.43 -10.83 2.15
C SER A 48 15.17 -11.27 2.91
N GLY A 49 15.06 -12.56 3.24
CA GLY A 49 13.84 -13.14 3.84
C GLY A 49 13.34 -12.49 5.14
N ALA A 50 14.17 -11.67 5.81
CA ALA A 50 13.82 -10.98 7.07
C ALA A 50 13.58 -9.46 6.90
N LYS A 51 14.09 -8.82 5.84
CA LYS A 51 13.92 -7.36 5.63
C LYS A 51 13.01 -7.11 4.43
N THR A 52 11.84 -6.54 4.70
CA THR A 52 10.85 -6.12 3.69
C THR A 52 11.07 -4.68 3.20
N SER A 53 12.21 -4.04 3.53
CA SER A 53 12.53 -2.69 3.07
C SER A 53 12.70 -2.68 1.54
N ARG A 54 12.10 -1.70 0.89
CA ARG A 54 12.18 -1.46 -0.56
C ARG A 54 12.61 -0.02 -0.83
N GLU A 55 13.74 0.34 -0.25
CA GLU A 55 14.30 1.71 -0.37
C GLU A 55 14.55 2.10 -1.83
N GLY A 56 14.90 1.14 -2.69
CA GLY A 56 15.03 1.36 -4.12
C GLY A 56 13.70 1.69 -4.77
N LEU A 57 12.65 0.92 -4.49
CA LEU A 57 11.30 1.21 -4.99
C LEU A 57 10.82 2.58 -4.51
N ASP A 58 11.01 2.88 -3.22
CA ASP A 58 10.57 4.15 -2.63
C ASP A 58 11.31 5.34 -3.26
N ARG A 59 12.62 5.21 -3.52
CA ARG A 59 13.41 6.20 -4.26
C ARG A 59 12.91 6.37 -5.69
N MET A 60 12.65 5.28 -6.39
CA MET A 60 12.10 5.33 -7.75
C MET A 60 10.75 6.06 -7.77
N MET A 61 9.82 5.70 -6.87
CA MET A 61 8.51 6.36 -6.79
C MET A 61 8.63 7.84 -6.40
N ALA A 62 9.58 8.20 -5.53
CA ALA A 62 9.87 9.62 -5.24
C ALA A 62 10.38 10.38 -6.47
N MET A 63 11.14 9.75 -7.36
CA MET A 63 11.56 10.36 -8.64
C MET A 63 10.39 10.49 -9.61
N VAL A 64 9.48 9.52 -9.65
CA VAL A 64 8.23 9.56 -10.43
C VAL A 64 7.38 10.77 -10.00
N ARG A 65 7.10 10.90 -8.70
CA ARG A 65 6.31 12.03 -8.14
C ARG A 65 6.92 13.40 -8.44
N ARG A 66 8.23 13.48 -8.57
CA ARG A 66 8.96 14.70 -8.96
C ARG A 66 9.01 14.95 -10.47
N GLY A 67 8.34 14.12 -11.26
CA GLY A 67 8.33 14.22 -12.72
C GLY A 67 9.71 14.01 -13.36
N LYS A 68 10.58 13.21 -12.74
CA LYS A 68 11.95 12.94 -13.24
C LYS A 68 12.07 11.63 -14.01
N VAL A 69 10.97 10.93 -14.25
CA VAL A 69 10.92 9.63 -14.90
C VAL A 69 9.87 9.65 -16.00
N ASP A 70 10.20 9.11 -17.16
CA ASP A 70 9.28 8.94 -18.28
C ASP A 70 8.91 7.46 -18.48
N VAL A 71 9.83 6.55 -18.10
CA VAL A 71 9.65 5.09 -18.27
C VAL A 71 10.23 4.35 -17.07
N VAL A 72 9.47 3.41 -16.53
CA VAL A 72 9.95 2.39 -15.59
C VAL A 72 10.03 1.06 -16.31
N ALA A 73 11.23 0.49 -16.39
CA ALA A 73 11.50 -0.80 -17.00
C ALA A 73 11.83 -1.84 -15.93
N CYS A 74 11.31 -3.05 -16.08
CA CYS A 74 11.62 -4.20 -15.25
C CYS A 74 11.66 -5.49 -16.09
N PHE A 75 12.21 -6.54 -15.56
CA PHE A 75 12.23 -7.83 -16.23
C PHE A 75 10.82 -8.46 -16.29
N LYS A 76 10.12 -8.44 -15.14
CA LYS A 76 8.72 -8.89 -15.00
C LYS A 76 7.97 -7.98 -14.02
N LEU A 77 6.67 -7.86 -14.17
CA LEU A 77 5.83 -7.05 -13.29
C LEU A 77 5.85 -7.52 -11.82
N ASP A 78 6.08 -8.81 -11.56
CA ASP A 78 6.21 -9.36 -10.21
C ASP A 78 7.44 -8.81 -9.45
N ARG A 79 8.39 -8.22 -10.16
CA ARG A 79 9.52 -7.52 -9.53
C ARG A 79 9.09 -6.18 -8.93
N LEU A 80 8.14 -5.50 -9.56
CA LEU A 80 7.58 -4.23 -9.05
C LEU A 80 6.68 -4.45 -7.83
N GLY A 81 5.70 -5.34 -7.92
CA GLY A 81 4.77 -5.64 -6.84
C GLY A 81 5.23 -6.81 -5.96
N ARG A 82 4.89 -6.82 -4.66
CA ARG A 82 4.98 -8.01 -3.79
C ARG A 82 3.64 -8.74 -3.65
N SER A 83 2.59 -8.14 -4.12
CA SER A 83 1.25 -8.71 -4.23
C SER A 83 0.52 -8.02 -5.37
N VAL A 84 -0.54 -8.64 -5.87
CA VAL A 84 -1.34 -8.03 -6.94
C VAL A 84 -1.89 -6.65 -6.53
N PRO A 85 -2.45 -6.45 -5.32
CA PRO A 85 -2.89 -5.13 -4.89
C PRO A 85 -1.78 -4.07 -4.84
N HIS A 86 -0.59 -4.46 -4.39
CA HIS A 86 0.55 -3.55 -4.36
C HIS A 86 1.04 -3.18 -5.76
N LEU A 87 1.07 -4.16 -6.68
CA LEU A 87 1.38 -3.91 -8.09
C LEU A 87 0.35 -2.95 -8.71
N ALA A 88 -0.93 -3.17 -8.43
CA ALA A 88 -2.02 -2.32 -8.86
C ALA A 88 -1.84 -0.85 -8.43
N GLN A 89 -1.46 -0.63 -7.18
CA GLN A 89 -1.18 0.71 -6.65
C GLN A 89 -0.02 1.38 -7.40
N ILE A 90 1.07 0.65 -7.64
CA ILE A 90 2.23 1.15 -8.39
C ILE A 90 1.82 1.51 -9.82
N ILE A 91 1.11 0.64 -10.53
CA ILE A 91 0.64 0.88 -11.90
C ILE A 91 -0.23 2.13 -11.96
N SER A 92 -1.21 2.25 -11.05
CA SER A 92 -2.10 3.41 -10.98
C SER A 92 -1.33 4.71 -10.73
N GLU A 93 -0.33 4.69 -9.85
CA GLU A 93 0.49 5.86 -9.56
C GLU A 93 1.38 6.26 -10.75
N LEU A 94 1.97 5.26 -11.44
CA LEU A 94 2.76 5.50 -12.66
C LEU A 94 1.91 6.13 -13.77
N ASP A 95 0.68 5.63 -13.97
CA ASP A 95 -0.26 6.18 -14.94
C ASP A 95 -0.67 7.62 -14.62
N GLN A 96 -0.98 7.93 -13.36
CA GLN A 96 -1.29 9.30 -12.90
C GLN A 96 -0.17 10.31 -13.20
N HIS A 97 1.07 9.84 -13.21
CA HIS A 97 2.25 10.64 -13.55
C HIS A 97 2.67 10.54 -15.03
N ASN A 98 1.86 9.91 -15.89
CA ASN A 98 2.14 9.64 -17.30
C ASN A 98 3.48 8.90 -17.52
N VAL A 99 3.84 8.00 -16.62
CA VAL A 99 5.04 7.17 -16.70
C VAL A 99 4.70 5.83 -17.33
N SER A 100 5.36 5.50 -18.43
CA SER A 100 5.17 4.22 -19.12
C SER A 100 5.86 3.07 -18.36
N ILE A 101 5.30 1.86 -18.49
CA ILE A 101 5.84 0.63 -17.91
C ILE A 101 6.32 -0.28 -19.04
N VAL A 102 7.53 -0.80 -18.86
CA VAL A 102 8.09 -1.86 -19.73
C VAL A 102 8.41 -3.08 -18.89
N ALA A 103 7.89 -4.24 -19.30
CA ALA A 103 8.29 -5.54 -18.74
C ALA A 103 8.85 -6.40 -19.88
N SER A 104 10.20 -6.45 -20.00
CA SER A 104 10.90 -6.98 -21.17
C SER A 104 10.56 -8.42 -21.49
N SER A 105 10.53 -9.30 -20.48
CA SER A 105 10.24 -10.73 -20.68
C SER A 105 8.76 -11.05 -20.92
N GLN A 106 7.86 -10.09 -20.71
CA GLN A 106 6.41 -10.27 -20.87
C GLN A 106 5.86 -9.56 -22.12
N GLY A 107 6.69 -8.85 -22.87
CA GLY A 107 6.27 -8.09 -24.04
C GLY A 107 5.33 -6.93 -23.71
N ILE A 108 5.37 -6.43 -22.47
CA ILE A 108 4.55 -5.32 -22.03
C ILE A 108 5.29 -4.00 -22.26
N ASP A 109 4.69 -3.10 -23.03
CA ASP A 109 5.15 -1.73 -23.25
C ASP A 109 3.92 -0.80 -23.27
N THR A 110 3.64 -0.16 -22.14
CA THR A 110 2.48 0.72 -21.97
C THR A 110 2.73 2.14 -22.47
N ASN A 111 3.54 2.29 -23.51
CA ASN A 111 3.84 3.62 -24.05
C ASN A 111 2.57 4.39 -24.40
N HIS A 112 2.36 5.53 -23.73
CA HIS A 112 1.21 6.41 -23.91
C HIS A 112 1.10 6.99 -25.32
N ASP A 113 2.20 7.04 -26.07
CA ASP A 113 2.22 7.55 -27.44
C ASP A 113 1.62 6.56 -28.46
N SER A 114 1.44 5.28 -28.08
CA SER A 114 0.88 4.25 -28.96
C SER A 114 -0.52 3.80 -28.51
N PRO A 115 -1.47 3.59 -29.46
CA PRO A 115 -2.79 3.04 -29.13
C PRO A 115 -2.70 1.69 -28.42
N ALA A 116 -1.78 0.81 -28.85
CA ALA A 116 -1.56 -0.50 -28.24
C ALA A 116 -1.03 -0.39 -26.81
N GLY A 117 -0.09 0.54 -26.55
CA GLY A 117 0.44 0.78 -25.20
C GLY A 117 -0.64 1.31 -24.25
N ARG A 118 -1.49 2.24 -24.72
CA ARG A 118 -2.64 2.71 -23.94
C ARG A 118 -3.62 1.57 -23.62
N LEU A 119 -3.91 0.71 -24.58
CA LEU A 119 -4.75 -0.46 -24.34
C LEU A 119 -4.16 -1.38 -23.29
N GLN A 120 -2.85 -1.69 -23.38
CA GLN A 120 -2.16 -2.51 -22.37
C GLN A 120 -2.24 -1.88 -20.98
N MET A 121 -2.03 -0.57 -20.85
CA MET A 121 -2.18 0.13 -19.58
C MET A 121 -3.60 -0.01 -19.03
N HIS A 122 -4.63 0.24 -19.84
CA HIS A 122 -6.02 0.12 -19.40
C HIS A 122 -6.38 -1.30 -18.97
N VAL A 123 -5.86 -2.32 -19.64
CA VAL A 123 -6.08 -3.72 -19.24
C VAL A 123 -5.41 -4.00 -17.89
N LEU A 124 -4.17 -3.54 -17.70
CA LEU A 124 -3.48 -3.70 -16.41
C LEU A 124 -4.23 -2.99 -15.27
N MET A 125 -4.73 -1.79 -15.51
CA MET A 125 -5.52 -1.04 -14.52
C MET A 125 -6.85 -1.73 -14.21
N ALA A 126 -7.55 -2.26 -15.23
CA ALA A 126 -8.80 -2.99 -15.02
C ALA A 126 -8.60 -4.26 -14.18
N VAL A 127 -7.53 -5.03 -14.45
CA VAL A 127 -7.16 -6.20 -13.63
C VAL A 127 -6.84 -5.77 -12.20
N ALA A 128 -6.12 -4.68 -12.03
CA ALA A 128 -5.77 -4.14 -10.73
C ALA A 128 -7.01 -3.73 -9.90
N GLU A 129 -7.97 -3.06 -10.52
CA GLU A 129 -9.23 -2.65 -9.86
C GLU A 129 -10.12 -3.85 -9.53
N PHE A 130 -10.19 -4.84 -10.41
CA PHE A 130 -10.91 -6.09 -10.18
C PHE A 130 -10.37 -6.83 -8.95
N GLU A 131 -9.05 -7.01 -8.86
CA GLU A 131 -8.41 -7.66 -7.71
C GLU A 131 -8.65 -6.88 -6.40
N ARG A 132 -8.60 -5.54 -6.45
CA ARG A 132 -8.94 -4.70 -5.30
C ARG A 132 -10.37 -4.92 -4.84
N SER A 133 -11.31 -4.98 -5.77
CA SER A 133 -12.73 -5.21 -5.50
C SER A 133 -12.96 -6.57 -4.84
N LEU A 134 -12.31 -7.63 -5.34
CA LEU A 134 -12.36 -8.96 -4.74
C LEU A 134 -11.84 -9.00 -3.29
N ILE A 135 -10.78 -8.24 -3.00
CA ILE A 135 -10.24 -8.15 -1.63
C ILE A 135 -11.25 -7.48 -0.70
N VAL A 136 -11.83 -6.35 -1.13
CA VAL A 136 -12.86 -5.64 -0.35
C VAL A 136 -14.06 -6.55 -0.08
N GLU A 137 -14.50 -7.30 -1.07
CA GLU A 137 -15.59 -8.26 -0.93
C GLU A 137 -15.27 -9.35 0.10
N ARG A 138 -14.09 -9.98 0.00
CA ARG A 138 -13.64 -11.00 0.96
C ARG A 138 -13.54 -10.44 2.38
N VAL A 139 -13.02 -9.24 2.55
CA VAL A 139 -12.95 -8.58 3.87
C VAL A 139 -14.35 -8.33 4.43
N ARG A 140 -15.28 -7.81 3.61
CA ARG A 140 -16.67 -7.59 4.03
C ARG A 140 -17.37 -8.89 4.42
N ALA A 141 -17.23 -9.95 3.62
CA ALA A 141 -17.76 -11.26 3.92
C ALA A 141 -17.18 -11.84 5.23
N GLY A 142 -15.86 -11.73 5.43
CA GLY A 142 -15.20 -12.15 6.66
C GLY A 142 -15.68 -11.38 7.89
N GLN A 143 -15.86 -10.05 7.76
CA GLN A 143 -16.43 -9.22 8.83
C GLN A 143 -17.89 -9.60 9.14
N ALA A 144 -18.70 -9.86 8.13
CA ALA A 144 -20.08 -10.31 8.31
C ALA A 144 -20.14 -11.64 9.06
N ALA A 145 -19.34 -12.61 8.64
CA ALA A 145 -19.25 -13.92 9.29
C ALA A 145 -18.77 -13.80 10.75
N ALA A 146 -17.79 -12.93 11.02
CA ALA A 146 -17.31 -12.71 12.38
C ALA A 146 -18.37 -12.01 13.28
N ARG A 147 -19.12 -11.04 12.72
CA ARG A 147 -20.26 -10.43 13.45
C ARG A 147 -21.34 -11.44 13.78
N ALA A 148 -21.66 -12.34 12.85
CA ALA A 148 -22.62 -13.41 13.08
C ALA A 148 -22.17 -14.37 14.21
N LYS A 149 -20.87 -14.52 14.42
CA LYS A 149 -20.26 -15.26 15.54
C LYS A 149 -20.14 -14.44 16.84
N GLY A 150 -20.69 -13.22 16.89
CA GLY A 150 -20.68 -12.36 18.08
C GLY A 150 -19.37 -11.57 18.28
N VAL A 151 -18.44 -11.57 17.33
CA VAL A 151 -17.19 -10.80 17.42
C VAL A 151 -17.53 -9.31 17.33
N LYS A 152 -17.15 -8.56 18.36
CA LYS A 152 -17.29 -7.10 18.38
C LYS A 152 -16.06 -6.46 17.71
N PHE A 153 -16.32 -5.62 16.70
CA PHE A 153 -15.28 -4.84 16.02
C PHE A 153 -15.15 -3.46 16.66
N GLY A 154 -13.98 -2.87 16.54
CA GLY A 154 -13.65 -1.54 17.03
C GLY A 154 -12.64 -1.57 18.17
N ARG A 155 -12.35 -0.38 18.70
CA ARG A 155 -11.44 -0.26 19.84
C ARG A 155 -12.08 -0.92 21.07
N PRO A 156 -11.36 -1.82 21.78
CA PRO A 156 -11.86 -2.36 23.03
C PRO A 156 -12.24 -1.24 24.00
N ALA A 157 -13.44 -1.31 24.56
CA ALA A 157 -13.88 -0.32 25.54
C ALA A 157 -13.27 -0.66 26.91
N THR A 158 -12.07 -0.17 27.17
CA THR A 158 -11.36 -0.34 28.46
C THR A 158 -12.20 0.09 29.67
N ILE A 159 -13.17 0.99 29.45
CA ILE A 159 -14.08 1.46 30.49
C ILE A 159 -14.91 0.33 31.10
N TRP A 160 -15.23 -0.73 30.34
CA TRP A 160 -16.04 -1.85 30.86
C TRP A 160 -15.37 -2.63 31.98
N GLN A 161 -14.02 -2.73 31.93
CA GLN A 161 -13.25 -3.39 33.00
C GLN A 161 -13.25 -2.58 34.31
N HIS A 162 -13.51 -1.29 34.24
CA HIS A 162 -13.50 -0.37 35.36
C HIS A 162 -14.87 0.23 35.65
N ARG A 163 -15.94 -0.21 34.94
CA ARG A 163 -17.27 0.40 35.03
C ARG A 163 -17.80 0.40 36.43
N GLU A 164 -17.71 -0.70 37.15
CA GLU A 164 -18.23 -0.80 38.53
C GLU A 164 -17.50 0.16 39.47
N ARG A 165 -16.20 0.27 39.39
CA ARG A 165 -15.40 1.22 40.16
C ARG A 165 -15.77 2.66 39.85
N VAL A 166 -15.93 3.00 38.56
CA VAL A 166 -16.34 4.32 38.12
C VAL A 166 -17.73 4.67 38.62
N VAL A 167 -18.71 3.76 38.53
CA VAL A 167 -20.07 3.92 39.03
C VAL A 167 -20.09 4.11 40.54
N GLY A 168 -19.30 3.29 41.27
CA GLY A 168 -19.17 3.40 42.72
C GLY A 168 -18.67 4.77 43.17
N LEU A 169 -17.63 5.28 42.55
CA LEU A 169 -17.07 6.61 42.84
C LEU A 169 -18.07 7.74 42.48
N LEU A 170 -18.75 7.62 41.34
CA LEU A 170 -19.79 8.61 40.96
C LEU A 170 -20.96 8.62 41.94
N ARG A 171 -21.44 7.47 42.44
CA ARG A 171 -22.49 7.36 43.45
C ARG A 171 -22.07 7.93 44.83
N GLN A 172 -20.76 7.91 45.14
CA GLN A 172 -20.20 8.58 46.32
C GLN A 172 -20.11 10.11 46.19
N GLY A 173 -20.55 10.67 45.06
CA GLY A 173 -20.56 12.12 44.82
C GLY A 173 -19.26 12.69 44.25
N PHE A 174 -18.29 11.86 43.85
CA PHE A 174 -17.09 12.36 43.22
C PHE A 174 -17.37 12.95 41.83
N SER A 175 -16.70 14.07 41.51
CA SER A 175 -16.80 14.69 40.19
C SER A 175 -16.15 13.81 39.12
N CYS A 176 -16.64 13.87 37.87
CA CYS A 176 -16.07 13.13 36.76
C CYS A 176 -14.57 13.37 36.57
N ARG A 177 -14.06 14.57 36.85
CA ARG A 177 -12.63 14.90 36.81
C ARG A 177 -11.85 14.13 37.86
N ARG A 178 -12.33 14.08 39.10
CA ARG A 178 -11.71 13.36 40.18
C ARG A 178 -11.70 11.84 39.93
N VAL A 179 -12.83 11.31 39.46
CA VAL A 179 -12.92 9.89 39.05
C VAL A 179 -11.94 9.56 37.92
N ALA A 180 -11.78 10.42 36.93
CA ALA A 180 -10.83 10.25 35.84
C ALA A 180 -9.37 10.18 36.37
N THR A 181 -9.01 11.08 37.29
CA THR A 181 -7.68 11.10 37.92
C THR A 181 -7.43 9.84 38.74
N GLU A 182 -8.41 9.40 39.57
CA GLU A 182 -8.25 8.23 40.45
C GLU A 182 -8.26 6.89 39.70
N THR A 183 -8.93 6.82 38.57
CA THR A 183 -9.04 5.59 37.77
C THR A 183 -8.02 5.52 36.61
N GLY A 184 -7.33 6.62 36.32
CA GLY A 184 -6.44 6.73 35.16
C GLY A 184 -7.16 6.69 33.81
N LEU A 185 -8.50 6.85 33.81
CA LEU A 185 -9.33 6.76 32.59
C LEU A 185 -9.49 8.13 31.94
N PRO A 186 -9.65 8.18 30.61
CA PRO A 186 -9.97 9.44 29.92
C PRO A 186 -11.27 10.06 30.44
N LEU A 187 -11.26 11.37 30.68
CA LEU A 187 -12.42 12.11 31.21
C LEU A 187 -13.70 11.89 30.39
N GLY A 188 -13.57 11.86 29.04
CA GLY A 188 -14.71 11.57 28.14
C GLY A 188 -15.33 10.20 28.36
N SER A 189 -14.51 9.20 28.70
CA SER A 189 -15.02 7.85 29.02
C SER A 189 -15.80 7.84 30.34
N VAL A 190 -15.28 8.51 31.38
CA VAL A 190 -15.97 8.66 32.68
C VAL A 190 -17.27 9.44 32.50
N PHE A 191 -17.26 10.51 31.71
CA PHE A 191 -18.44 11.31 31.40
C PHE A 191 -19.54 10.49 30.71
N ASN A 192 -19.19 9.63 29.76
CA ASN A 192 -20.17 8.75 29.12
C ASN A 192 -20.82 7.77 30.12
N VAL A 193 -20.04 7.21 31.06
CA VAL A 193 -20.63 6.38 32.13
C VAL A 193 -21.54 7.20 33.05
N SER A 194 -21.16 8.44 33.41
CA SER A 194 -21.99 9.28 34.28
C SER A 194 -23.34 9.60 33.65
N ARG A 195 -23.42 9.74 32.33
CA ARG A 195 -24.69 9.93 31.60
C ARG A 195 -25.60 8.71 31.70
N THR A 196 -25.04 7.49 31.58
CA THR A 196 -25.84 6.26 31.71
C THR A 196 -26.32 6.04 33.13
N VAL A 197 -25.51 6.32 34.15
CA VAL A 197 -25.89 6.21 35.55
C VAL A 197 -26.99 7.20 35.95
N ARG A 198 -27.01 8.42 35.38
CA ARG A 198 -28.07 9.42 35.60
C ARG A 198 -29.35 9.12 34.84
N ALA A 199 -29.31 8.28 33.81
CA ALA A 199 -30.49 7.92 33.02
C ALA A 199 -31.17 6.62 33.49
N GLU A 200 -30.61 5.90 34.45
CA GLU A 200 -31.25 4.75 35.10
C GLU A 200 -32.18 5.33 36.20
N PRO A 201 -33.55 5.25 36.06
CA PRO A 201 -34.46 5.63 37.14
C PRO A 201 -34.29 4.67 38.31
N CYS A 202 -34.36 5.19 39.53
CA CYS A 202 -34.44 4.41 40.77
C CYS A 202 -35.63 3.47 40.78
#